data_5de24bcba8b7966ff46398e0ecc61de2
#
_entry.id   5de24bcba8b7966ff46398e0ecc61de2
#
_cell.length_a   1.000
_cell.length_b   1.000
_cell.length_c   1.000
_cell.angle_alpha   90.00
_cell.angle_beta   90.00
_cell.angle_gamma   90.00
#
_symmetry.space_group_name_H-M   'P 1'
#
loop_
_entity.id
_entity.type
_entity.pdbx_description
1 polymer ?
#
loop_
_entity_poly.entity_id
_entity_poly.type
_entity_poly.pdbx_seq_one_letter_code
_entity_poly.pdbx_strand_id
1 'polypeptide(L)'
;CDIDPEALQKAVARTGARGHASLTDMLKETTADIVVLTTPSGLHSEQAIEVARSGRHVISEKPMATRWKDGLAMYAACQKAGVYLFVVKQNRKNATLQALRNAIRQGRFGKIYMAVINVFWTRPQSYYDAAPWRGTWALDGGAFMNQASHYVDLLDWMIGPVDRVHAYTATLARDIEAEDTGVMSVRWKNGALGSINVTMLT
;
A
#
# COMPACT_ATOMS: atom_id res chain seq x y z
N CYS A 1 -5.09 7.25 -18.17
CA CYS A 1 -6.51 7.15 -17.85
C CYS A 1 -6.77 7.89 -16.55
N ASP A 2 -7.79 8.73 -16.52
CA ASP A 2 -8.24 9.43 -15.31
C ASP A 2 -9.73 9.78 -15.47
N ILE A 3 -10.48 9.71 -14.38
CA ILE A 3 -11.90 10.12 -14.36
C ILE A 3 -12.07 11.63 -14.25
N ASP A 4 -11.03 12.34 -13.79
CA ASP A 4 -11.02 13.81 -13.77
C ASP A 4 -10.56 14.34 -15.13
N PRO A 5 -11.44 15.08 -15.85
CA PRO A 5 -11.13 15.59 -17.19
C PRO A 5 -9.93 16.55 -17.23
N GLU A 6 -9.76 17.36 -16.19
CA GLU A 6 -8.64 18.30 -16.13
C GLU A 6 -7.31 17.60 -15.90
N ALA A 7 -7.29 16.63 -14.96
CA ALA A 7 -6.12 15.80 -14.70
C ALA A 7 -5.73 15.01 -15.95
N LEU A 8 -6.71 14.42 -16.62
CA LEU A 8 -6.53 13.71 -17.88
C LEU A 8 -5.92 14.60 -18.96
N GLN A 9 -6.50 15.78 -19.19
CA GLN A 9 -6.02 16.73 -20.21
C GLN A 9 -4.59 17.18 -19.93
N LYS A 10 -4.27 17.50 -18.66
CA LYS A 10 -2.91 17.87 -18.24
C LYS A 10 -1.91 16.73 -18.49
N ALA A 11 -2.30 15.49 -18.18
CA ALA A 11 -1.45 14.33 -18.42
C ALA A 11 -1.20 14.09 -19.93
N VAL A 12 -2.22 14.16 -20.75
CA VAL A 12 -2.13 14.05 -22.23
C VAL A 12 -1.22 15.13 -22.79
N ALA A 13 -1.43 16.40 -22.41
CA ALA A 13 -0.61 17.51 -22.90
C ALA A 13 0.87 17.37 -22.54
N ARG A 14 1.17 16.81 -21.35
CA ARG A 14 2.56 16.63 -20.87
C ARG A 14 3.25 15.45 -21.52
N THR A 15 2.55 14.38 -21.82
CA THR A 15 3.15 13.09 -22.21
C THR A 15 2.95 12.75 -23.69
N GLY A 16 2.00 13.36 -24.37
CA GLY A 16 1.56 12.99 -25.72
C GLY A 16 0.83 11.62 -25.77
N ALA A 17 0.57 11.00 -24.63
CA ALA A 17 -0.12 9.72 -24.57
C ALA A 17 -1.62 9.87 -24.89
N ARG A 18 -2.23 8.80 -25.40
CA ARG A 18 -3.68 8.76 -25.60
C ARG A 18 -4.40 8.79 -24.24
N GLY A 19 -5.39 9.66 -24.12
CA GLY A 19 -6.22 9.80 -22.93
C GLY A 19 -7.48 8.93 -22.97
N HIS A 20 -7.87 8.38 -21.81
CA HIS A 20 -9.09 7.61 -21.62
C HIS A 20 -9.78 8.06 -20.33
N ALA A 21 -11.10 8.27 -20.36
CA ALA A 21 -11.87 8.67 -19.19
C ALA A 21 -12.28 7.50 -18.28
N SER A 22 -12.14 6.25 -18.75
CA SER A 22 -12.45 5.06 -17.97
C SER A 22 -11.41 3.97 -18.18
N LEU A 23 -11.18 3.15 -17.13
CA LEU A 23 -10.32 1.97 -17.21
C LEU A 23 -10.83 0.98 -18.26
N THR A 24 -12.13 0.70 -18.25
CA THR A 24 -12.77 -0.25 -19.17
C THR A 24 -12.54 0.13 -20.62
N ASP A 25 -12.68 1.40 -20.99
CA ASP A 25 -12.45 1.84 -22.38
C ASP A 25 -10.97 1.84 -22.73
N MET A 26 -10.10 2.23 -21.79
CA MET A 26 -8.67 2.10 -21.98
C MET A 26 -8.27 0.64 -22.28
N LEU A 27 -8.81 -0.32 -21.55
CA LEU A 27 -8.49 -1.75 -21.74
C LEU A 27 -8.97 -2.31 -23.09
N LYS A 28 -10.04 -1.77 -23.66
CA LYS A 28 -10.50 -2.17 -25.01
C LYS A 28 -9.56 -1.68 -26.13
N GLU A 29 -8.91 -0.54 -25.92
CA GLU A 29 -8.20 0.16 -26.97
C GLU A 29 -6.67 0.11 -26.85
N THR A 30 -6.16 -0.15 -25.65
CA THR A 30 -4.71 -0.20 -25.41
C THR A 30 -4.08 -1.51 -25.84
N THR A 31 -2.86 -1.43 -26.37
CA THR A 31 -1.98 -2.58 -26.64
C THR A 31 -0.94 -2.78 -25.54
N ALA A 32 -1.02 -2.04 -24.42
CA ALA A 32 -0.07 -2.15 -23.32
C ALA A 32 -0.15 -3.52 -22.64
N ASP A 33 0.99 -4.10 -22.35
CA ASP A 33 1.11 -5.38 -21.64
C ASP A 33 0.93 -5.24 -20.12
N ILE A 34 1.17 -4.03 -19.59
CA ILE A 34 1.19 -3.73 -18.17
C ILE A 34 0.31 -2.50 -17.88
N VAL A 35 -0.53 -2.60 -16.88
CA VAL A 35 -1.33 -1.47 -16.36
C VAL A 35 -0.87 -1.12 -14.96
N VAL A 36 -0.60 0.18 -14.72
CA VAL A 36 -0.22 0.72 -13.41
C VAL A 36 -1.43 1.38 -12.77
N LEU A 37 -1.80 0.93 -11.57
CA LEU A 37 -2.91 1.45 -10.78
C LEU A 37 -2.38 2.44 -9.74
N THR A 38 -2.79 3.70 -9.84
CA THR A 38 -2.42 4.80 -8.94
C THR A 38 -3.65 5.55 -8.41
N THR A 39 -4.78 4.88 -8.41
CA THR A 39 -6.07 5.35 -7.92
C THR A 39 -6.16 5.30 -6.38
N PRO A 40 -7.24 5.78 -5.76
CA PRO A 40 -7.47 5.56 -4.33
C PRO A 40 -7.39 4.08 -3.95
N SER A 41 -6.80 3.80 -2.78
CA SER A 41 -6.38 2.45 -2.37
C SER A 41 -7.50 1.41 -2.39
N GLY A 42 -8.71 1.80 -2.02
CA GLY A 42 -9.86 0.90 -2.01
C GLY A 42 -10.32 0.42 -3.40
N LEU A 43 -9.89 1.10 -4.47
CA LEU A 43 -10.22 0.74 -5.85
C LEU A 43 -9.22 -0.24 -6.47
N HIS A 44 -8.04 -0.41 -5.88
CA HIS A 44 -6.97 -1.22 -6.46
C HIS A 44 -7.40 -2.64 -6.77
N SER A 45 -8.13 -3.29 -5.84
CA SER A 45 -8.52 -4.69 -6.00
C SER A 45 -9.47 -4.90 -7.18
N GLU A 46 -10.53 -4.12 -7.26
CA GLU A 46 -11.52 -4.21 -8.33
C GLU A 46 -10.88 -3.93 -9.69
N GLN A 47 -10.12 -2.86 -9.79
CA GLN A 47 -9.42 -2.48 -11.01
C GLN A 47 -8.38 -3.52 -11.43
N ALA A 48 -7.60 -4.07 -10.49
CA ALA A 48 -6.64 -5.13 -10.79
C ALA A 48 -7.31 -6.40 -11.31
N ILE A 49 -8.48 -6.76 -10.78
CA ILE A 49 -9.27 -7.89 -11.27
C ILE A 49 -9.74 -7.63 -12.72
N GLU A 50 -10.18 -6.42 -13.02
CA GLU A 50 -10.57 -6.03 -14.38
C GLU A 50 -9.38 -6.09 -15.35
N VAL A 51 -8.24 -5.54 -14.97
CA VAL A 51 -6.99 -5.60 -15.75
C VAL A 51 -6.55 -7.03 -15.98
N ALA A 52 -6.54 -7.87 -14.94
CA ALA A 52 -6.16 -9.27 -15.05
C ALA A 52 -7.06 -10.05 -16.01
N ARG A 53 -8.38 -9.82 -15.96
CA ARG A 53 -9.36 -10.42 -16.91
C ARG A 53 -9.11 -10.02 -18.35
N SER A 54 -8.50 -8.88 -18.59
CA SER A 54 -8.10 -8.44 -19.95
C SER A 54 -6.77 -9.05 -20.41
N GLY A 55 -6.14 -9.94 -19.61
CA GLY A 55 -4.89 -10.62 -19.92
C GLY A 55 -3.64 -9.77 -19.73
N ARG A 56 -3.70 -8.67 -18.98
CA ARG A 56 -2.58 -7.75 -18.76
C ARG A 56 -1.99 -7.87 -17.37
N HIS A 57 -0.70 -7.62 -17.27
CA HIS A 57 0.00 -7.55 -16.00
C HIS A 57 -0.40 -6.32 -15.20
N VAL A 58 -0.37 -6.42 -13.88
CA VAL A 58 -0.78 -5.35 -12.97
C VAL A 58 0.39 -4.88 -12.14
N ILE A 59 0.61 -3.57 -12.10
CA ILE A 59 1.40 -2.91 -11.04
C ILE A 59 0.42 -2.09 -10.21
N SER A 60 0.29 -2.40 -8.93
CA SER A 60 -0.57 -1.66 -8.01
C SER A 60 0.25 -0.83 -7.05
N GLU A 61 -0.15 0.43 -6.86
CA GLU A 61 0.35 1.24 -5.75
C GLU A 61 -0.05 0.61 -4.41
N LYS A 62 0.62 1.05 -3.38
CA LYS A 62 0.35 0.65 -2.00
C LYS A 62 -0.83 1.46 -1.39
N PRO A 63 -1.54 0.90 -0.43
CA PRO A 63 -1.60 -0.52 -0.08
C PRO A 63 -2.21 -1.35 -1.22
N MET A 64 -1.90 -2.64 -1.26
CA MET A 64 -2.44 -3.56 -2.27
C MET A 64 -3.97 -3.54 -2.29
N ALA A 65 -4.60 -3.50 -1.12
CA ALA A 65 -6.03 -3.38 -0.91
C ALA A 65 -6.28 -2.87 0.51
N THR A 66 -7.45 -2.33 0.79
CA THR A 66 -7.84 -1.88 2.13
C THR A 66 -8.43 -3.01 3.00
N ARG A 67 -8.80 -4.14 2.38
CA ARG A 67 -9.34 -5.31 3.07
C ARG A 67 -8.62 -6.58 2.65
N TRP A 68 -8.38 -7.48 3.61
CA TRP A 68 -7.72 -8.76 3.37
C TRP A 68 -8.37 -9.60 2.27
N LYS A 69 -9.71 -9.75 2.31
CA LYS A 69 -10.47 -10.52 1.31
C LYS A 69 -10.29 -9.97 -0.11
N ASP A 70 -10.20 -8.65 -0.24
CA ASP A 70 -10.08 -7.99 -1.54
C ASP A 70 -8.65 -8.18 -2.11
N GLY A 71 -7.63 -8.14 -1.25
CA GLY A 71 -6.27 -8.50 -1.64
C GLY A 71 -6.14 -9.96 -2.08
N LEU A 72 -6.81 -10.90 -1.41
CA LEU A 72 -6.85 -12.30 -1.84
C LEU A 72 -7.57 -12.47 -3.18
N ALA A 73 -8.69 -11.78 -3.39
CA ALA A 73 -9.43 -11.83 -4.64
C ALA A 73 -8.61 -11.29 -5.83
N MET A 74 -7.91 -10.17 -5.61
CA MET A 74 -6.98 -9.58 -6.57
C MET A 74 -5.86 -10.56 -6.96
N TYR A 75 -5.20 -11.19 -5.96
CA TYR A 75 -4.17 -12.18 -6.20
C TYR A 75 -4.70 -13.40 -6.97
N ALA A 76 -5.84 -13.96 -6.54
CA ALA A 76 -6.46 -15.12 -7.18
C ALA A 76 -6.86 -14.84 -8.64
N ALA A 77 -7.36 -13.62 -8.93
CA ALA A 77 -7.72 -13.23 -10.29
C ALA A 77 -6.50 -13.18 -11.22
N CYS A 78 -5.39 -12.59 -10.73
CA CYS A 78 -4.14 -12.54 -11.49
C CYS A 78 -3.56 -13.94 -11.74
N GLN A 79 -3.57 -14.83 -10.72
CA GLN A 79 -3.13 -16.22 -10.87
C GLN A 79 -3.99 -16.97 -11.90
N LYS A 80 -5.32 -16.84 -11.83
CA LYS A 80 -6.25 -17.46 -12.76
C LYS A 80 -6.04 -17.02 -14.21
N ALA A 81 -5.72 -15.73 -14.39
CA ALA A 81 -5.47 -15.15 -15.71
C ALA A 81 -4.04 -15.42 -16.24
N GLY A 82 -3.14 -16.00 -15.44
CA GLY A 82 -1.75 -16.22 -15.82
C GLY A 82 -0.94 -14.93 -15.96
N VAL A 83 -1.34 -13.85 -15.27
CA VAL A 83 -0.66 -12.56 -15.30
C VAL A 83 0.05 -12.26 -14.00
N TYR A 84 1.08 -11.42 -14.06
CA TYR A 84 1.82 -10.96 -12.88
C TYR A 84 1.10 -9.83 -12.17
N LEU A 85 1.15 -9.87 -10.83
CA LEU A 85 0.76 -8.80 -9.94
C LEU A 85 1.99 -8.29 -9.19
N PHE A 86 2.33 -7.03 -9.38
CA PHE A 86 3.39 -6.35 -8.65
C PHE A 86 2.77 -5.32 -7.71
N VAL A 87 3.15 -5.34 -6.44
CA VAL A 87 2.74 -4.32 -5.46
C VAL A 87 3.93 -3.44 -5.14
N VAL A 88 3.73 -2.12 -5.26
CA VAL A 88 4.81 -1.15 -5.03
C VAL A 88 5.19 -1.13 -3.55
N LYS A 89 6.43 -1.46 -3.26
CA LYS A 89 7.08 -1.40 -1.95
C LYS A 89 8.45 -0.72 -2.10
N GLN A 90 8.41 0.55 -2.52
CA GLN A 90 9.59 1.31 -2.93
C GLN A 90 10.68 1.39 -1.86
N ASN A 91 10.32 1.38 -0.57
CA ASN A 91 11.28 1.42 0.53
C ASN A 91 12.24 0.22 0.52
N ARG A 92 11.83 -0.93 0.00
CA ARG A 92 12.72 -2.09 -0.20
C ARG A 92 13.85 -1.82 -1.18
N LYS A 93 13.78 -0.75 -1.99
CA LYS A 93 14.82 -0.32 -2.93
C LYS A 93 15.76 0.75 -2.36
N ASN A 94 15.50 1.25 -1.15
CA ASN A 94 16.40 2.18 -0.49
C ASN A 94 17.73 1.50 -0.17
N ALA A 95 18.84 2.11 -0.56
CA ALA A 95 20.18 1.52 -0.44
C ALA A 95 20.56 1.18 1.02
N THR A 96 20.20 2.03 1.97
CA THR A 96 20.46 1.80 3.40
C THR A 96 19.65 0.62 3.95
N LEU A 97 18.39 0.48 3.53
CA LEU A 97 17.53 -0.64 3.92
C LEU A 97 17.97 -1.96 3.26
N GLN A 98 18.47 -1.91 2.03
CA GLN A 98 19.11 -3.04 1.37
C GLN A 98 20.37 -3.48 2.13
N ALA A 99 21.23 -2.55 2.54
CA ALA A 99 22.43 -2.84 3.32
C ALA A 99 22.07 -3.48 4.67
N LEU A 100 21.09 -2.93 5.39
CA LEU A 100 20.57 -3.48 6.64
C LEU A 100 20.04 -4.91 6.43
N ARG A 101 19.21 -5.13 5.42
CA ARG A 101 18.66 -6.45 5.07
C ARG A 101 19.77 -7.47 4.79
N ASN A 102 20.80 -7.07 4.04
CA ASN A 102 21.94 -7.92 3.74
C ASN A 102 22.74 -8.27 5.01
N ALA A 103 22.97 -7.31 5.91
CA ALA A 103 23.65 -7.55 7.17
C ALA A 103 22.87 -8.53 8.08
N ILE A 104 21.54 -8.42 8.12
CA ILE A 104 20.67 -9.36 8.83
C ILE A 104 20.79 -10.77 8.21
N ARG A 105 20.71 -10.89 6.89
CA ARG A 105 20.82 -12.20 6.19
C ARG A 105 22.17 -12.86 6.35
N GLN A 106 23.23 -12.07 6.49
CA GLN A 106 24.60 -12.56 6.77
C GLN A 106 24.83 -12.91 8.24
N GLY A 107 23.80 -12.78 9.09
CA GLY A 107 23.91 -13.08 10.52
C GLY A 107 24.73 -12.09 11.33
N ARG A 108 25.04 -10.89 10.78
CA ARG A 108 25.89 -9.90 11.46
C ARG A 108 25.34 -9.39 12.79
N PHE A 109 24.02 -9.44 12.97
CA PHE A 109 23.34 -9.07 14.21
C PHE A 109 23.10 -10.26 15.14
N GLY A 110 23.48 -11.48 14.73
CA GLY A 110 23.12 -12.69 15.47
C GLY A 110 21.59 -12.89 15.51
N LYS A 111 21.10 -13.42 16.63
CA LYS A 111 19.67 -13.59 16.85
C LYS A 111 19.01 -12.25 17.17
N ILE A 112 17.99 -11.89 16.39
CA ILE A 112 17.19 -10.69 16.67
C ILE A 112 16.13 -11.05 17.70
N TYR A 113 16.14 -10.33 18.82
CA TYR A 113 15.21 -10.55 19.94
C TYR A 113 14.06 -9.54 19.94
N MET A 114 14.32 -8.30 19.47
CA MET A 114 13.34 -7.22 19.48
C MET A 114 13.48 -6.34 18.24
N ALA A 115 12.34 -5.86 17.74
CA ALA A 115 12.27 -4.82 16.72
C ALA A 115 11.18 -3.80 17.08
N VAL A 116 11.51 -2.51 16.98
CA VAL A 116 10.57 -1.41 17.25
C VAL A 116 10.58 -0.43 16.09
N ILE A 117 9.41 0.00 15.68
CA ILE A 117 9.24 1.10 14.71
C ILE A 117 8.30 2.16 15.28
N ASN A 118 8.71 3.41 15.15
CA ASN A 118 7.88 4.57 15.43
C ASN A 118 7.68 5.35 14.13
N VAL A 119 6.42 5.60 13.78
CA VAL A 119 5.99 6.39 12.63
C VAL A 119 5.25 7.62 13.16
N PHE A 120 6.00 8.66 13.43
CA PHE A 120 5.51 9.91 13.98
C PHE A 120 5.53 10.97 12.88
N TRP A 121 4.38 11.17 12.26
CA TRP A 121 4.22 12.07 11.13
C TRP A 121 3.14 13.11 11.42
N THR A 122 3.24 14.26 10.78
CA THR A 122 2.16 15.22 10.75
C THR A 122 1.32 15.04 9.50
N ARG A 123 0.01 14.86 9.70
CA ARG A 123 -1.02 15.03 8.66
C ARG A 123 -2.07 16.00 9.22
N PRO A 124 -2.01 17.28 8.84
CA PRO A 124 -3.00 18.27 9.30
C PRO A 124 -4.38 17.93 8.71
N GLN A 125 -5.45 18.49 9.29
CA GLN A 125 -6.80 18.27 8.79
C GLN A 125 -6.92 18.60 7.30
N SER A 126 -6.30 19.68 6.85
CA SER A 126 -6.26 20.09 5.44
C SER A 126 -5.72 19.04 4.48
N TYR A 127 -4.87 18.11 4.95
CA TYR A 127 -4.44 16.96 4.13
C TYR A 127 -5.61 16.02 3.84
N TYR A 128 -6.46 15.78 4.82
CA TYR A 128 -7.63 14.91 4.66
C TYR A 128 -8.72 15.62 3.85
N ASP A 129 -8.97 16.89 4.12
CA ASP A 129 -9.98 17.71 3.43
C ASP A 129 -9.67 17.88 1.92
N ALA A 130 -8.42 17.76 1.53
CA ALA A 130 -7.99 17.93 0.14
C ALA A 130 -8.53 16.84 -0.83
N ALA A 131 -9.05 15.71 -0.30
CA ALA A 131 -9.65 14.68 -1.14
C ALA A 131 -10.64 13.82 -0.33
N PRO A 132 -11.89 13.63 -0.79
CA PRO A 132 -12.96 12.97 -0.03
C PRO A 132 -12.69 11.50 0.35
N TRP A 133 -11.77 10.84 -0.33
CA TRP A 133 -11.43 9.44 -0.06
C TRP A 133 -10.46 9.29 1.12
N ARG A 134 -9.70 10.35 1.46
CA ARG A 134 -8.70 10.30 2.53
C ARG A 134 -9.36 10.17 3.90
N GLY A 135 -8.76 9.37 4.76
CA GLY A 135 -9.27 9.11 6.10
C GLY A 135 -10.50 8.21 6.15
N THR A 136 -10.97 7.65 5.03
CA THR A 136 -12.08 6.69 5.01
C THR A 136 -11.57 5.26 5.12
N TRP A 137 -12.32 4.37 5.78
CA TRP A 137 -12.00 2.93 5.82
C TRP A 137 -12.06 2.29 4.43
N ALA A 138 -13.00 2.74 3.62
CA ALA A 138 -13.25 2.11 2.33
C ALA A 138 -12.14 2.38 1.32
N LEU A 139 -11.65 3.62 1.22
CA LEU A 139 -10.77 4.04 0.14
C LEU A 139 -9.33 4.34 0.58
N ASP A 140 -9.09 4.64 1.87
CA ASP A 140 -7.77 4.97 2.42
C ASP A 140 -7.23 3.87 3.34
N GLY A 141 -8.01 3.44 4.33
CA GLY A 141 -7.70 2.35 5.25
C GLY A 141 -6.99 2.75 6.54
N GLY A 142 -6.80 4.06 6.80
CA GLY A 142 -6.26 4.58 8.05
C GLY A 142 -4.73 4.66 8.12
N ALA A 143 -4.23 5.09 9.27
CA ALA A 143 -2.81 5.38 9.48
C ALA A 143 -1.93 4.13 9.32
N PHE A 144 -2.36 2.97 9.81
CA PHE A 144 -1.61 1.72 9.63
C PHE A 144 -1.59 1.25 8.19
N MET A 145 -2.74 1.26 7.51
CA MET A 145 -2.87 0.72 6.17
C MET A 145 -2.22 1.62 5.12
N ASN A 146 -2.36 2.94 5.26
CA ASN A 146 -1.82 3.88 4.28
C ASN A 146 -0.41 4.34 4.65
N GLN A 147 -0.25 5.11 5.74
CA GLN A 147 1.03 5.76 6.06
C GLN A 147 2.06 4.76 6.59
N ALA A 148 1.68 3.91 7.52
CA ALA A 148 2.60 2.95 8.15
C ALA A 148 2.79 1.65 7.36
N SER A 149 2.06 1.42 6.28
CA SER A 149 2.17 0.18 5.47
C SER A 149 3.58 -0.12 4.98
N HIS A 150 4.38 0.92 4.71
CA HIS A 150 5.78 0.77 4.35
C HIS A 150 6.63 0.16 5.46
N TYR A 151 6.36 0.53 6.70
CA TYR A 151 7.10 0.11 7.89
C TYR A 151 6.66 -1.27 8.36
N VAL A 152 5.36 -1.58 8.26
CA VAL A 152 4.83 -2.93 8.48
C VAL A 152 5.48 -3.90 7.48
N ASP A 153 5.54 -3.53 6.21
CA ASP A 153 6.21 -4.30 5.16
C ASP A 153 7.71 -4.50 5.44
N LEU A 154 8.41 -3.46 5.90
CA LEU A 154 9.83 -3.55 6.23
C LEU A 154 10.09 -4.51 7.40
N LEU A 155 9.24 -4.53 8.41
CA LEU A 155 9.39 -5.47 9.54
C LEU A 155 9.22 -6.92 9.09
N ASP A 156 8.20 -7.23 8.31
CA ASP A 156 8.00 -8.56 7.75
C ASP A 156 9.19 -8.97 6.87
N TRP A 157 9.65 -8.06 6.03
CA TRP A 157 10.78 -8.30 5.13
C TRP A 157 12.12 -8.51 5.85
N MET A 158 12.35 -7.83 6.98
CA MET A 158 13.62 -7.89 7.72
C MET A 158 13.63 -8.96 8.80
N ILE A 159 12.54 -9.10 9.55
CA ILE A 159 12.49 -9.98 10.73
C ILE A 159 11.93 -11.35 10.37
N GLY A 160 11.00 -11.39 9.41
CA GLY A 160 10.32 -12.61 8.96
C GLY A 160 8.83 -12.63 9.25
N PRO A 161 8.17 -13.78 9.06
CA PRO A 161 6.72 -13.87 9.15
C PRO A 161 6.20 -13.58 10.55
N VAL A 162 5.14 -12.77 10.62
CA VAL A 162 4.41 -12.48 11.85
C VAL A 162 3.64 -13.73 12.30
N ASP A 163 3.66 -13.99 13.62
CA ASP A 163 2.85 -15.02 14.26
C ASP A 163 1.57 -14.43 14.84
N ARG A 164 1.70 -13.34 15.61
CA ARG A 164 0.57 -12.74 16.34
C ARG A 164 0.75 -11.23 16.50
N VAL A 165 -0.37 -10.52 16.43
CA VAL A 165 -0.45 -9.09 16.73
C VAL A 165 -1.58 -8.81 17.73
N HIS A 166 -1.41 -7.74 18.50
CA HIS A 166 -2.43 -7.12 19.30
C HIS A 166 -2.29 -5.60 19.17
N ALA A 167 -3.36 -4.89 18.87
CA ALA A 167 -3.32 -3.47 18.58
C ALA A 167 -4.48 -2.70 19.21
N TYR A 168 -4.20 -1.45 19.58
CA TYR A 168 -5.20 -0.42 19.83
C TYR A 168 -5.07 0.65 18.77
N THR A 169 -6.21 1.09 18.24
CA THR A 169 -6.30 2.20 17.28
C THR A 169 -7.37 3.18 17.72
N ALA A 170 -7.17 4.45 17.43
CA ALA A 170 -8.13 5.50 17.73
C ALA A 170 -8.02 6.66 16.75
N THR A 171 -9.10 7.38 16.59
CA THR A 171 -9.16 8.69 15.93
C THR A 171 -9.19 9.73 17.03
N LEU A 172 -8.06 10.37 17.31
CA LEU A 172 -7.88 11.19 18.51
C LEU A 172 -8.06 12.69 18.24
N ALA A 173 -7.71 13.17 17.05
CA ALA A 173 -7.72 14.61 16.80
C ALA A 173 -8.09 15.00 15.36
N ARG A 174 -8.16 14.08 14.42
CA ARG A 174 -8.60 14.40 13.06
C ARG A 174 -10.08 14.08 12.89
N ASP A 175 -10.78 14.93 12.15
CA ASP A 175 -12.18 14.66 11.74
C ASP A 175 -12.15 13.72 10.52
N ILE A 176 -12.00 12.42 10.78
CA ILE A 176 -11.92 11.35 9.78
C ILE A 176 -12.56 10.08 10.33
N GLU A 177 -12.94 9.18 9.43
CA GLU A 177 -13.55 7.90 9.79
C GLU A 177 -12.53 6.88 10.34
N ALA A 178 -11.35 6.81 9.72
CA ALA A 178 -10.30 5.84 10.06
C ALA A 178 -9.40 6.35 11.20
N GLU A 179 -8.54 5.49 11.73
CA GLU A 179 -7.63 5.86 12.80
C GLU A 179 -6.53 6.84 12.33
N ASP A 180 -6.19 7.81 13.18
CA ASP A 180 -5.04 8.70 13.06
C ASP A 180 -3.87 8.29 13.97
N THR A 181 -4.13 7.41 14.94
CA THR A 181 -3.17 6.94 15.94
C THR A 181 -3.38 5.46 16.24
N GLY A 182 -2.28 4.73 16.45
CA GLY A 182 -2.35 3.35 16.89
C GLY A 182 -1.05 2.82 17.44
N VAL A 183 -1.17 1.84 18.33
CA VAL A 183 -0.06 1.10 18.91
C VAL A 183 -0.29 -0.40 18.72
N MET A 184 0.73 -1.14 18.31
CA MET A 184 0.63 -2.56 18.05
C MET A 184 1.81 -3.30 18.65
N SER A 185 1.56 -4.36 19.41
CA SER A 185 2.56 -5.35 19.79
C SER A 185 2.58 -6.50 18.77
N VAL A 186 3.79 -7.00 18.48
CA VAL A 186 4.01 -8.02 17.44
C VAL A 186 4.84 -9.15 18.01
N ARG A 187 4.49 -10.39 17.69
CA ARG A 187 5.34 -11.56 17.86
C ARG A 187 5.59 -12.18 16.49
N TRP A 188 6.86 -12.45 16.19
CA TRP A 188 7.27 -13.14 14.96
C TRP A 188 7.43 -14.65 15.18
N LYS A 189 7.31 -15.44 14.11
CA LYS A 189 7.48 -16.90 14.16
C LYS A 189 8.84 -17.36 14.66
N ASN A 190 9.90 -16.54 14.50
CA ASN A 190 11.23 -16.81 15.02
C ASN A 190 11.39 -16.52 16.53
N GLY A 191 10.30 -16.06 17.18
CA GLY A 191 10.24 -15.74 18.61
C GLY A 191 10.62 -14.30 18.96
N ALA A 192 11.03 -13.47 18.03
CA ALA A 192 11.26 -12.05 18.26
C ALA A 192 9.97 -11.35 18.67
N LEU A 193 10.08 -10.32 19.52
CA LEU A 193 8.98 -9.45 19.95
C LEU A 193 9.20 -8.04 19.43
N GLY A 194 8.14 -7.25 19.37
CA GLY A 194 8.29 -5.84 19.00
C GLY A 194 7.02 -5.02 19.08
N SER A 195 7.16 -3.76 18.69
CA SER A 195 6.03 -2.84 18.62
C SER A 195 6.12 -1.95 17.38
N ILE A 196 4.96 -1.51 16.93
CA ILE A 196 4.78 -0.48 15.91
C ILE A 196 3.90 0.60 16.52
N ASN A 197 4.42 1.81 16.62
CA ASN A 197 3.70 2.97 17.13
C ASN A 197 3.50 3.95 15.98
N VAL A 198 2.28 4.35 15.75
CA VAL A 198 1.90 5.21 14.61
C VAL A 198 1.06 6.36 15.11
N THR A 199 1.40 7.58 14.73
CA THR A 199 0.51 8.72 14.88
C THR A 199 0.71 9.72 13.74
N MET A 200 -0.38 10.34 13.32
CA MET A 200 -0.40 11.40 12.31
C MET A 200 -0.53 12.81 12.96
N LEU A 201 -0.25 12.90 14.26
CA LEU A 201 -0.56 14.08 15.08
C LEU A 201 0.68 14.84 15.58
N THR A 202 1.90 14.42 15.22
CA THR A 202 3.15 15.06 15.69
C THR A 202 3.58 16.21 14.81
#